data_967470899a3a7aed90d6bff17324eba3
#
_entry.id   967470899a3a7aed90d6bff17324eba3
#
_cell.length_a   1.000
_cell.length_b   1.000
_cell.length_c   1.000
_cell.angle_alpha   90.00
_cell.angle_beta   90.00
_cell.angle_gamma   90.00
#
_symmetry.space_group_name_H-M   'P 1'
#
loop_
_entity.id
_entity.type
_entity.pdbx_description
1 polymer ?
#
loop_
_entity_poly.entity_id
_entity_poly.type
_entity_poly.pdbx_seq_one_letter_code
_entity_poly.pdbx_strand_id
1 'polypeptide(L)'
;NYAKESAPRKHGDWWYYTYNDGLQNQSVIYRTKEPGEAGEVFLDPNKLSDDGTVALTAMSFSKDGRWFAYSAAASGSDWVEIRVMDTADKSLAADKIEWVKFSGARWAPDSKGFYYSAYDAPKQNAYSSKNEFQKVYYHALGTPQSADRLIYEDREHPLRYFSAWPSEDGKWLFVIASEGTSGTEVLYK
;
A
#
# COMPACT_ATOMS: atom_id res chain seq x y z
N ASN A 1 7.67 10.63 25.82
CA ASN A 1 7.97 9.92 24.58
C ASN A 1 9.38 9.35 24.66
N TYR A 2 9.62 8.19 24.08
CA TYR A 2 10.91 7.52 24.02
C TYR A 2 11.20 7.08 22.59
N ALA A 3 12.48 6.97 22.25
CA ALA A 3 12.89 6.52 20.94
C ALA A 3 12.43 5.06 20.68
N LYS A 4 12.01 4.79 19.44
CA LYS A 4 11.55 3.49 18.99
C LYS A 4 12.26 3.12 17.69
N GLU A 5 12.71 1.88 17.62
CA GLU A 5 13.32 1.31 16.42
C GLU A 5 12.73 -0.07 16.16
N SER A 6 12.45 -0.37 14.90
CA SER A 6 11.99 -1.71 14.51
C SER A 6 13.20 -2.61 14.21
N ALA A 7 13.00 -3.92 14.32
CA ALA A 7 13.97 -4.87 13.80
C ALA A 7 14.13 -4.69 12.27
N PRO A 8 15.36 -4.72 11.74
CA PRO A 8 15.63 -4.59 10.32
C PRO A 8 15.12 -5.81 9.55
N ARG A 9 14.58 -5.57 8.34
CA ARG A 9 14.11 -6.60 7.41
C ARG A 9 14.79 -6.43 6.06
N LYS A 10 15.23 -7.53 5.47
CA LYS A 10 15.90 -7.52 4.16
C LYS A 10 14.89 -7.51 3.03
N HIS A 11 15.08 -6.58 2.08
CA HIS A 11 14.37 -6.54 0.79
C HIS A 11 15.39 -6.19 -0.29
N GLY A 12 15.57 -7.08 -1.26
CA GLY A 12 16.66 -6.98 -2.25
C GLY A 12 18.02 -6.93 -1.55
N ASP A 13 18.83 -5.93 -1.91
CA ASP A 13 20.19 -5.75 -1.39
C ASP A 13 20.29 -4.89 -0.15
N TRP A 14 19.15 -4.46 0.41
CA TRP A 14 19.10 -3.55 1.54
C TRP A 14 18.34 -4.11 2.71
N TRP A 15 18.72 -3.67 3.92
CA TRP A 15 17.98 -3.86 5.14
C TRP A 15 17.24 -2.58 5.47
N TYR A 16 15.94 -2.69 5.77
CA TYR A 16 15.06 -1.57 6.08
C TYR A 16 14.59 -1.66 7.53
N TYR A 17 14.55 -0.53 8.21
CA TYR A 17 14.03 -0.39 9.56
C TYR A 17 13.35 0.96 9.73
N THR A 18 12.51 1.08 10.73
CA THR A 18 11.87 2.35 11.08
C THR A 18 12.46 2.87 12.39
N TYR A 19 12.67 4.18 12.46
CA TYR A 19 13.14 4.85 13.66
C TYR A 19 12.31 6.10 13.92
N ASN A 20 12.01 6.35 15.22
CA ASN A 20 11.36 7.56 15.71
C ASN A 20 12.12 7.98 16.99
N ASP A 21 12.59 9.20 17.05
CA ASP A 21 13.30 9.73 18.21
C ASP A 21 12.38 10.08 19.40
N GLY A 22 11.06 9.91 19.23
CA GLY A 22 10.03 10.23 20.21
C GLY A 22 9.44 11.64 20.04
N LEU A 23 9.92 12.43 19.09
CA LEU A 23 9.43 13.78 18.79
C LEU A 23 8.74 13.87 17.42
N GLN A 24 9.02 12.93 16.52
CA GLN A 24 8.42 12.88 15.19
C GLN A 24 6.98 12.35 15.24
N ASN A 25 6.10 12.88 14.39
CA ASN A 25 4.73 12.40 14.25
C ASN A 25 4.68 10.96 13.73
N GLN A 26 5.55 10.64 12.76
CA GLN A 26 5.66 9.33 12.15
C GLN A 26 7.10 8.84 12.18
N SER A 27 7.28 7.52 12.26
CA SER A 27 8.62 6.92 12.18
C SER A 27 9.20 7.09 10.78
N VAL A 28 10.46 7.45 10.69
CA VAL A 28 11.23 7.56 9.45
C VAL A 28 11.69 6.17 9.03
N ILE A 29 11.63 5.86 7.75
CA ILE A 29 12.14 4.61 7.19
C ILE A 29 13.60 4.81 6.79
N TYR A 30 14.47 3.98 7.33
CA TYR A 30 15.88 3.94 7.02
C TYR A 30 16.23 2.67 6.27
N ARG A 31 17.36 2.70 5.56
CA ARG A 31 17.97 1.51 4.96
C ARG A 31 19.46 1.48 5.20
N THR A 32 20.03 0.28 5.29
CA THR A 32 21.47 0.04 5.46
C THR A 32 21.90 -1.20 4.67
N LYS A 33 23.19 -1.32 4.35
CA LYS A 33 23.74 -2.52 3.72
C LYS A 33 23.92 -3.66 4.72
N GLU A 34 24.25 -3.35 5.95
CA GLU A 34 24.48 -4.33 7.01
C GLU A 34 23.68 -3.97 8.27
N PRO A 35 23.01 -4.95 8.92
CA PRO A 35 22.32 -4.72 10.19
C PRO A 35 23.28 -4.24 11.27
N GLY A 36 22.89 -3.19 12.00
CA GLY A 36 23.70 -2.60 13.06
C GLY A 36 24.60 -1.46 12.62
N GLU A 37 24.75 -1.21 11.33
CA GLU A 37 25.38 -0.01 10.81
C GLU A 37 24.41 1.16 10.72
N ALA A 38 24.94 2.39 10.77
CA ALA A 38 24.13 3.59 10.58
C ALA A 38 23.50 3.59 9.17
N GLY A 39 22.19 3.66 9.15
CA GLY A 39 21.42 3.69 7.89
C GLY A 39 21.27 5.10 7.33
N GLU A 40 20.96 5.18 6.05
CA GLU A 40 20.50 6.40 5.41
C GLU A 40 18.96 6.48 5.40
N VAL A 41 18.41 7.68 5.40
CA VAL A 41 16.96 7.89 5.23
C VAL A 41 16.54 7.33 3.87
N PHE A 42 15.59 6.41 3.89
CA PHE A 42 14.94 5.89 2.69
C PHE A 42 13.69 6.70 2.35
N LEU A 43 12.76 6.82 3.29
CA LEU A 43 11.57 7.64 3.18
C LEU A 43 11.26 8.29 4.54
N ASP A 44 11.05 9.59 4.53
CA ASP A 44 10.59 10.35 5.70
C ASP A 44 9.13 10.74 5.51
N PRO A 45 8.17 10.05 6.15
CA PRO A 45 6.75 10.36 6.02
C PRO A 45 6.40 11.76 6.51
N ASN A 46 7.19 12.33 7.42
CA ASN A 46 6.94 13.68 7.96
C ASN A 46 7.18 14.78 6.91
N LYS A 47 7.78 14.43 5.76
CA LYS A 47 8.06 15.33 4.63
C LYS A 47 7.18 15.09 3.40
N LEU A 48 6.16 14.22 3.50
CA LEU A 48 5.23 13.97 2.39
C LEU A 48 4.26 15.12 2.13
N SER A 49 4.10 16.02 3.10
CA SER A 49 3.35 17.27 2.96
C SER A 49 4.02 18.38 3.77
N ASP A 50 3.85 19.62 3.35
CA ASP A 50 4.45 20.78 4.02
C ASP A 50 3.93 20.98 5.44
N ASP A 51 2.68 20.58 5.70
CA ASP A 51 2.04 20.67 7.00
C ASP A 51 2.18 19.40 7.87
N GLY A 52 2.86 18.36 7.35
CA GLY A 52 3.08 17.08 8.06
C GLY A 52 1.81 16.28 8.34
N THR A 53 0.70 16.57 7.64
CA THR A 53 -0.61 15.92 7.88
C THR A 53 -0.84 14.67 7.06
N VAL A 54 0.01 14.38 6.06
CA VAL A 54 -0.06 13.13 5.29
C VAL A 54 0.54 11.99 6.11
N ALA A 55 -0.24 10.92 6.30
CA ALA A 55 0.17 9.74 7.05
C ALA A 55 0.38 8.53 6.14
N LEU A 56 1.45 7.77 6.38
CA LEU A 56 1.62 6.43 5.80
C LEU A 56 0.69 5.43 6.50
N THR A 57 -0.10 4.72 5.70
CA THR A 57 -1.08 3.73 6.19
C THR A 57 -0.70 2.30 5.88
N ALA A 58 0.01 2.07 4.78
CA ALA A 58 0.52 0.77 4.38
C ALA A 58 1.81 0.91 3.57
N MET A 59 2.63 -0.13 3.59
CA MET A 59 3.85 -0.22 2.78
C MET A 59 4.17 -1.68 2.46
N SER A 60 4.73 -1.90 1.28
CA SER A 60 5.14 -3.22 0.82
C SER A 60 6.26 -3.14 -0.20
N PHE A 61 7.14 -4.13 -0.19
CA PHE A 61 8.19 -4.30 -1.19
C PHE A 61 7.80 -5.36 -2.21
N SER A 62 8.19 -5.15 -3.47
CA SER A 62 8.14 -6.21 -4.48
C SER A 62 9.06 -7.37 -4.10
N LYS A 63 8.78 -8.56 -4.64
CA LYS A 63 9.53 -9.79 -4.28
C LYS A 63 11.02 -9.70 -4.63
N ASP A 64 11.34 -9.01 -5.72
CA ASP A 64 12.72 -8.75 -6.15
C ASP A 64 13.40 -7.61 -5.36
N GLY A 65 12.66 -6.91 -4.51
CA GLY A 65 13.15 -5.78 -3.71
C GLY A 65 13.40 -4.50 -4.49
N ARG A 66 13.07 -4.46 -5.79
CA ARG A 66 13.29 -3.28 -6.63
C ARG A 66 12.28 -2.17 -6.37
N TRP A 67 11.04 -2.53 -6.10
CA TRP A 67 9.96 -1.56 -5.96
C TRP A 67 9.44 -1.50 -4.54
N PHE A 68 9.14 -0.30 -4.10
CA PHE A 68 8.49 -0.02 -2.82
C PHE A 68 7.18 0.72 -3.06
N ALA A 69 6.06 0.10 -2.67
CA ALA A 69 4.75 0.74 -2.71
C ALA A 69 4.36 1.20 -1.31
N TYR A 70 3.82 2.42 -1.22
CA TYR A 70 3.28 2.94 0.03
C TYR A 70 1.92 3.59 -0.21
N SER A 71 1.06 3.51 0.79
CA SER A 71 -0.24 4.18 0.82
C SER A 71 -0.16 5.38 1.73
N ALA A 72 -0.58 6.54 1.23
CA ALA A 72 -0.59 7.79 1.96
C ALA A 72 -2.00 8.35 2.06
N ALA A 73 -2.44 8.70 3.28
CA ALA A 73 -3.70 9.36 3.55
C ALA A 73 -3.46 10.85 3.80
N ALA A 74 -4.20 11.71 3.12
CA ALA A 74 -4.23 13.13 3.46
C ALA A 74 -4.99 13.35 4.77
N SER A 75 -4.67 14.42 5.48
CA SER A 75 -5.19 14.82 6.78
C SER A 75 -6.66 14.41 7.05
N GLY A 76 -6.86 13.49 7.97
CA GLY A 76 -8.19 13.06 8.42
C GLY A 76 -9.05 12.32 7.38
N SER A 77 -8.49 11.99 6.21
CA SER A 77 -9.17 11.21 5.18
C SER A 77 -8.93 9.72 5.36
N ASP A 78 -10.00 8.92 5.19
CA ASP A 78 -9.87 7.46 5.04
C ASP A 78 -9.46 7.06 3.62
N TRP A 79 -9.49 8.00 2.66
CA TRP A 79 -9.02 7.78 1.32
C TRP A 79 -7.50 7.83 1.30
N VAL A 80 -6.91 6.81 0.70
CA VAL A 80 -5.47 6.71 0.52
C VAL A 80 -5.10 6.72 -0.96
N GLU A 81 -3.91 7.22 -1.24
CA GLU A 81 -3.25 7.15 -2.54
C GLU A 81 -2.10 6.16 -2.45
N ILE A 82 -2.00 5.21 -3.39
CA ILE A 82 -0.84 4.33 -3.50
C ILE A 82 0.17 4.97 -4.45
N ARG A 83 1.42 5.07 -4.00
CA ARG A 83 2.57 5.52 -4.79
C ARG A 83 3.61 4.42 -4.84
N VAL A 84 4.41 4.44 -5.90
CA VAL A 84 5.50 3.48 -6.11
C VAL A 84 6.83 4.22 -6.22
N MET A 85 7.86 3.67 -5.60
CA MET A 85 9.22 4.21 -5.59
C MET A 85 10.20 3.13 -6.03
N ASP A 86 11.18 3.48 -6.87
CA ASP A 86 12.33 2.63 -7.15
C ASP A 86 13.26 2.64 -5.93
N THR A 87 13.62 1.46 -5.43
CA THR A 87 14.48 1.35 -4.24
C THR A 87 15.94 1.70 -4.52
N ALA A 88 16.37 1.69 -5.77
CA ALA A 88 17.77 1.96 -6.11
C ALA A 88 18.12 3.44 -5.90
N ASP A 89 17.34 4.34 -6.48
CA ASP A 89 17.59 5.78 -6.48
C ASP A 89 16.57 6.60 -5.70
N LYS A 90 15.53 5.95 -5.12
CA LYS A 90 14.43 6.57 -4.38
C LYS A 90 13.54 7.46 -5.24
N SER A 91 13.58 7.33 -6.56
CA SER A 91 12.71 8.06 -7.46
C SER A 91 11.27 7.55 -7.40
N LEU A 92 10.30 8.48 -7.48
CA LEU A 92 8.89 8.11 -7.61
C LEU A 92 8.62 7.69 -9.04
N ALA A 93 8.00 6.52 -9.21
CA ALA A 93 7.42 6.10 -10.47
C ALA A 93 6.19 6.97 -10.80
N ALA A 94 5.77 6.94 -12.06
CA ALA A 94 4.56 7.65 -12.50
C ALA A 94 3.27 7.03 -11.95
N ASP A 95 3.37 5.83 -11.41
CA ASP A 95 2.25 5.05 -10.90
C ASP A 95 1.60 5.75 -9.70
N LYS A 96 0.31 6.03 -9.84
CA LYS A 96 -0.53 6.69 -8.86
C LYS A 96 -1.91 6.03 -8.85
N ILE A 97 -2.31 5.47 -7.71
CA ILE A 97 -3.60 4.83 -7.54
C ILE A 97 -4.42 5.60 -6.53
N GLU A 98 -5.60 6.01 -6.93
CA GLU A 98 -6.54 6.78 -6.14
C GLU A 98 -7.78 5.96 -5.76
N TRP A 99 -8.63 6.52 -4.91
CA TRP A 99 -9.91 5.95 -4.45
C TRP A 99 -9.76 4.61 -3.72
N VAL A 100 -8.64 4.45 -3.03
CA VAL A 100 -8.34 3.29 -2.21
C VAL A 100 -8.82 3.53 -0.77
N LYS A 101 -9.46 2.53 -0.18
CA LYS A 101 -9.77 2.45 1.25
C LYS A 101 -9.59 1.01 1.73
N PHE A 102 -9.12 0.85 2.96
CA PHE A 102 -8.96 -0.45 3.61
C PHE A 102 -8.07 -1.43 2.82
N SER A 103 -7.17 -0.91 2.00
CA SER A 103 -6.31 -1.68 1.13
C SER A 103 -4.95 -1.01 0.95
N GLY A 104 -3.99 -1.78 0.46
CA GLY A 104 -2.67 -1.35 0.03
C GLY A 104 -2.18 -2.26 -1.09
N ALA A 105 -1.00 -1.98 -1.63
CA ALA A 105 -0.42 -2.78 -2.70
C ALA A 105 -0.02 -4.18 -2.20
N ARG A 106 -0.46 -5.22 -2.91
CA ARG A 106 -0.08 -6.62 -2.74
C ARG A 106 0.62 -7.10 -4.00
N TRP A 107 1.93 -7.12 -3.95
CA TRP A 107 2.78 -7.41 -5.12
C TRP A 107 2.51 -8.79 -5.70
N ALA A 108 2.46 -8.84 -7.04
CA ALA A 108 2.52 -10.10 -7.77
C ALA A 108 3.92 -10.72 -7.61
N PRO A 109 4.05 -12.07 -7.62
CA PRO A 109 5.33 -12.74 -7.44
C PRO A 109 6.40 -12.40 -8.48
N ASP A 110 5.98 -11.93 -9.66
CA ASP A 110 6.87 -11.51 -10.75
C ASP A 110 7.35 -10.05 -10.63
N SER A 111 6.91 -9.35 -9.59
CA SER A 111 7.23 -7.93 -9.32
C SER A 111 6.83 -6.94 -10.42
N LYS A 112 5.97 -7.34 -11.38
CA LYS A 112 5.54 -6.50 -12.50
C LYS A 112 4.30 -5.67 -12.21
N GLY A 113 3.69 -5.85 -11.06
CA GLY A 113 2.49 -5.15 -10.66
C GLY A 113 1.99 -5.63 -9.31
N PHE A 114 0.84 -5.14 -8.91
CA PHE A 114 0.25 -5.47 -7.61
C PHE A 114 -1.28 -5.48 -7.65
N TYR A 115 -1.85 -6.21 -6.71
CA TYR A 115 -3.29 -6.21 -6.44
C TYR A 115 -3.62 -5.16 -5.40
N TYR A 116 -4.78 -4.54 -5.54
CA TYR A 116 -5.32 -3.59 -4.57
C TYR A 116 -6.84 -3.56 -4.65
N SER A 117 -7.49 -3.00 -3.62
CA SER A 117 -8.94 -2.81 -3.62
C SER A 117 -9.26 -1.33 -3.59
N ALA A 118 -10.23 -0.93 -4.42
CA ALA A 118 -10.65 0.45 -4.55
C ALA A 118 -12.16 0.56 -4.79
N TYR A 119 -12.68 1.76 -4.59
CA TYR A 119 -14.02 2.15 -4.95
C TYR A 119 -14.02 2.94 -6.25
N ASP A 120 -15.17 3.10 -6.87
CA ASP A 120 -15.32 4.03 -7.99
C ASP A 120 -15.10 5.47 -7.49
N ALA A 121 -14.56 6.32 -8.36
CA ALA A 121 -14.37 7.73 -8.05
C ALA A 121 -15.71 8.37 -7.59
N PRO A 122 -15.74 9.06 -6.46
CA PRO A 122 -16.96 9.68 -5.96
C PRO A 122 -17.55 10.67 -6.97
N LYS A 123 -18.84 10.55 -7.26
CA LYS A 123 -19.54 11.47 -8.19
C LYS A 123 -19.80 12.84 -7.57
N GLN A 124 -19.70 12.94 -6.25
CA GLN A 124 -19.92 14.15 -5.46
C GLN A 124 -18.79 14.31 -4.43
N ASN A 125 -19.03 14.93 -3.29
CA ASN A 125 -18.04 15.08 -2.25
C ASN A 125 -17.53 13.71 -1.74
N ALA A 126 -16.21 13.50 -1.81
CA ALA A 126 -15.54 12.25 -1.39
C ALA A 126 -15.80 11.90 0.09
N TYR A 127 -16.00 12.89 0.95
CA TYR A 127 -16.24 12.67 2.39
C TYR A 127 -17.68 12.22 2.72
N SER A 128 -18.64 12.47 1.84
CA SER A 128 -20.05 12.10 2.04
C SER A 128 -20.49 10.90 1.20
N SER A 129 -19.62 10.37 0.37
CA SER A 129 -19.93 9.22 -0.47
C SER A 129 -19.97 7.94 0.35
N LYS A 130 -20.99 7.10 0.12
CA LYS A 130 -21.06 5.78 0.72
C LYS A 130 -19.94 4.90 0.17
N ASN A 131 -19.35 4.08 1.04
CA ASN A 131 -18.36 3.09 0.66
C ASN A 131 -19.11 1.80 0.23
N GLU A 132 -19.58 1.77 -1.00
CA GLU A 132 -20.34 0.65 -1.57
C GLU A 132 -19.62 0.12 -2.80
N PHE A 133 -19.71 -1.21 -3.04
CA PHE A 133 -19.18 -1.89 -4.22
C PHE A 133 -17.67 -1.76 -4.40
N GLN A 134 -16.91 -2.04 -3.35
CA GLN A 134 -15.46 -2.14 -3.48
C GLN A 134 -15.11 -3.23 -4.50
N LYS A 135 -14.05 -3.01 -5.25
CA LYS A 135 -13.57 -3.91 -6.32
C LYS A 135 -12.10 -4.22 -6.11
N VAL A 136 -11.69 -5.39 -6.56
CA VAL A 136 -10.27 -5.78 -6.60
C VAL A 136 -9.73 -5.55 -8.00
N TYR A 137 -8.59 -4.89 -8.09
CA TYR A 137 -7.88 -4.61 -9.34
C TYR A 137 -6.46 -5.16 -9.33
N TYR A 138 -5.92 -5.34 -10.50
CA TYR A 138 -4.50 -5.53 -10.74
C TYR A 138 -3.94 -4.36 -11.52
N HIS A 139 -2.95 -3.71 -10.95
CA HIS A 139 -2.19 -2.63 -11.56
C HIS A 139 -0.89 -3.17 -12.13
N ALA A 140 -0.62 -2.95 -13.42
CA ALA A 140 0.66 -3.22 -14.03
C ALA A 140 1.54 -1.97 -13.94
N LEU A 141 2.77 -2.11 -13.45
CA LEU A 141 3.69 -0.98 -13.31
C LEU A 141 3.89 -0.24 -14.64
N GLY A 142 3.94 1.08 -14.55
CA GLY A 142 4.14 1.98 -15.68
C GLY A 142 2.90 2.19 -16.54
N THR A 143 1.73 1.73 -16.12
CA THR A 143 0.46 1.98 -16.81
C THR A 143 -0.42 2.96 -16.03
N PRO A 144 -1.33 3.70 -16.67
CA PRO A 144 -2.28 4.53 -15.95
C PRO A 144 -3.32 3.66 -15.21
N GLN A 145 -3.82 4.11 -14.06
CA GLN A 145 -4.86 3.40 -13.28
C GLN A 145 -6.10 3.07 -14.11
N SER A 146 -6.45 3.86 -15.11
CA SER A 146 -7.58 3.59 -16.02
C SER A 146 -7.42 2.34 -16.88
N ALA A 147 -6.19 1.80 -16.98
CA ALA A 147 -5.89 0.56 -17.68
C ALA A 147 -5.89 -0.67 -16.74
N ASP A 148 -6.17 -0.47 -15.46
CA ASP A 148 -6.11 -1.54 -14.47
C ASP A 148 -7.18 -2.60 -14.73
N ARG A 149 -6.77 -3.84 -14.58
CA ARG A 149 -7.63 -4.98 -14.83
C ARG A 149 -8.50 -5.27 -13.62
N LEU A 150 -9.82 -5.25 -13.80
CA LEU A 150 -10.76 -5.73 -12.81
C LEU A 150 -10.56 -7.24 -12.57
N ILE A 151 -10.32 -7.62 -11.33
CA ILE A 151 -10.08 -9.00 -10.90
C ILE A 151 -11.33 -9.60 -10.28
N TYR A 152 -11.97 -8.83 -9.38
CA TYR A 152 -13.17 -9.29 -8.67
C TYR A 152 -14.07 -8.11 -8.30
N GLU A 153 -15.37 -8.33 -8.41
CA GLU A 153 -16.44 -7.47 -7.89
C GLU A 153 -17.60 -8.32 -7.38
N ASP A 154 -18.33 -7.81 -6.39
CA ASP A 154 -19.58 -8.39 -5.91
C ASP A 154 -20.68 -7.33 -6.01
N ARG A 155 -21.67 -7.59 -6.87
CA ARG A 155 -22.79 -6.66 -7.13
C ARG A 155 -24.00 -6.92 -6.24
N GLU A 156 -24.01 -8.03 -5.53
CA GLU A 156 -25.13 -8.42 -4.67
C GLU A 156 -24.95 -7.92 -3.23
N HIS A 157 -23.68 -7.72 -2.80
CA HIS A 157 -23.34 -7.31 -1.45
C HIS A 157 -22.56 -5.98 -1.44
N PRO A 158 -23.25 -4.83 -1.48
CA PRO A 158 -22.61 -3.52 -1.66
C PRO A 158 -21.65 -3.14 -0.55
N LEU A 159 -21.85 -3.66 0.67
CA LEU A 159 -21.05 -3.30 1.85
C LEU A 159 -19.83 -4.19 2.05
N ARG A 160 -19.64 -5.21 1.21
CA ARG A 160 -18.44 -6.05 1.28
C ARG A 160 -17.19 -5.26 0.91
N TYR A 161 -16.12 -5.52 1.64
CA TYR A 161 -14.78 -5.04 1.33
C TYR A 161 -13.84 -6.23 1.13
N PHE A 162 -12.81 -6.04 0.33
CA PHE A 162 -11.97 -7.12 -0.15
C PHE A 162 -10.50 -6.88 0.15
N SER A 163 -9.79 -7.97 0.45
CA SER A 163 -8.34 -8.04 0.41
C SER A 163 -7.92 -9.16 -0.53
N ALA A 164 -6.95 -8.91 -1.39
CA ALA A 164 -6.46 -9.91 -2.31
C ALA A 164 -4.95 -10.07 -2.19
N TRP A 165 -4.47 -11.32 -2.28
CA TRP A 165 -3.03 -11.61 -2.36
C TRP A 165 -2.78 -12.89 -3.15
N PRO A 166 -1.70 -12.89 -3.94
CA PRO A 166 -1.27 -14.10 -4.64
C PRO A 166 -0.55 -15.06 -3.68
N SER A 167 -0.60 -16.36 -3.99
CA SER A 167 0.32 -17.32 -3.39
C SER A 167 1.77 -17.03 -3.78
N GLU A 168 2.74 -17.52 -3.00
CA GLU A 168 4.16 -17.28 -3.27
C GLU A 168 4.63 -17.84 -4.63
N ASP A 169 4.02 -18.92 -5.09
CA ASP A 169 4.31 -19.55 -6.38
C ASP A 169 3.49 -18.93 -7.54
N GLY A 170 2.62 -17.98 -7.24
CA GLY A 170 1.79 -17.27 -8.23
C GLY A 170 0.68 -18.09 -8.87
N LYS A 171 0.43 -19.32 -8.40
CA LYS A 171 -0.59 -20.20 -8.99
C LYS A 171 -2.00 -19.86 -8.56
N TRP A 172 -2.13 -19.26 -7.37
CA TRP A 172 -3.41 -18.94 -6.77
C TRP A 172 -3.49 -17.47 -6.43
N LEU A 173 -4.65 -16.89 -6.61
CA LEU A 173 -5.03 -15.61 -6.06
C LEU A 173 -6.14 -15.82 -5.04
N PHE A 174 -5.89 -15.43 -3.80
CA PHE A 174 -6.88 -15.46 -2.74
C PHE A 174 -7.53 -14.09 -2.63
N VAL A 175 -8.87 -14.09 -2.52
CA VAL A 175 -9.66 -12.89 -2.21
C VAL A 175 -10.44 -13.17 -0.94
N ILE A 176 -10.22 -12.36 0.08
CA ILE A 176 -11.04 -12.36 1.29
C ILE A 176 -12.11 -11.30 1.13
N ALA A 177 -13.36 -11.74 1.29
CA ALA A 177 -14.53 -10.89 1.39
C ALA A 177 -15.00 -10.80 2.84
N SER A 178 -15.21 -9.59 3.33
CA SER A 178 -15.70 -9.32 4.68
C SER A 178 -16.81 -8.27 4.65
N GLU A 179 -17.78 -8.38 5.57
CA GLU A 179 -18.83 -7.40 5.77
C GLU A 179 -19.02 -7.15 7.26
N GLY A 180 -18.81 -5.91 7.68
CA GLY A 180 -18.86 -5.55 9.11
C GLY A 180 -17.87 -6.35 9.94
N THR A 181 -18.35 -6.89 11.06
CA THR A 181 -17.57 -7.72 12.01
C THR A 181 -17.94 -9.21 11.97
N SER A 182 -18.82 -9.61 11.06
CA SER A 182 -19.45 -10.94 11.01
C SER A 182 -18.87 -11.76 9.87
N GLY A 183 -17.91 -12.61 10.22
CA GLY A 183 -17.44 -13.65 9.30
C GLY A 183 -16.55 -13.12 8.16
N THR A 184 -15.91 -14.07 7.51
CA THR A 184 -15.03 -13.85 6.38
C THR A 184 -15.18 -15.00 5.41
N GLU A 185 -15.36 -14.68 4.14
CA GLU A 185 -15.38 -15.65 3.05
C GLU A 185 -14.05 -15.59 2.31
N VAL A 186 -13.51 -16.77 1.98
CA VAL A 186 -12.27 -16.87 1.18
C VAL A 186 -12.61 -17.46 -0.18
N LEU A 187 -12.32 -16.68 -1.19
CA LEU A 187 -12.42 -17.07 -2.59
C LEU A 187 -11.02 -17.30 -3.15
N TYR A 188 -10.87 -18.18 -4.14
CA TYR A 188 -9.59 -18.40 -4.80
C TYR A 188 -9.77 -18.70 -6.29
N LYS A 189 -8.78 -18.35 -7.05
CA LYS A 189 -8.73 -18.55 -8.50
C LYS A 189 -7.36 -19.01 -8.92
#